data_21a4772c4c2d9455170fe1709d44082f
#
_entry.id   21a4772c4c2d9455170fe1709d44082f
#
_cell.length_a   1.000
_cell.length_b   1.000
_cell.length_c   1.000
_cell.angle_alpha   90.00
_cell.angle_beta   90.00
_cell.angle_gamma   90.00
#
_symmetry.space_group_name_H-M   'P 1'
#
loop_
_entity.id
_entity.type
_entity.pdbx_description
1 polymer ?
#
loop_
_entity_poly.entity_id
_entity_poly.type
_entity_poly.pdbx_seq_one_letter_code
_entity_poly.pdbx_strand_id
1 'polypeptide(L)'
;IVHRLDQDTTGLMVAAKSVAAQLGLVGQLQDRTVSRQYLALVWGRVARQTLSTYMGRDPRDRQRMSVLPEGKGKKAVTHVRPLGSGDLFGMPVTLLECKLETGRTHQIRVHLESIKNPIVGDRTYSRYGPHSSRLSGGSKTIESLLPGQALHAQKLSFRHPVSSETLRFNAEPPANFIELLGLAGISLPSSQ
;
A
#
# COMPACT_ATOMS: atom_id res chain seq x y z
N ILE A 1 20.36 -1.77 1.76
CA ILE A 1 18.91 -1.52 1.58
C ILE A 1 18.73 -0.08 1.14
N VAL A 2 17.93 0.16 0.08
CA VAL A 2 17.70 1.50 -0.49
C VAL A 2 16.29 2.04 -0.19
N HIS A 3 15.34 1.16 0.08
CA HIS A 3 13.99 1.47 0.57
C HIS A 3 13.48 0.34 1.45
N ARG A 4 12.25 0.45 1.92
CA ARG A 4 11.64 -0.52 2.84
C ARG A 4 10.19 -0.79 2.46
N LEU A 5 9.69 -1.95 2.87
CA LEU A 5 8.27 -2.24 3.06
C LEU A 5 7.94 -2.11 4.55
N ASP A 6 6.68 -1.82 4.86
CA ASP A 6 6.19 -1.87 6.24
C ASP A 6 6.09 -3.33 6.69
N GLN A 7 6.12 -3.57 7.99
CA GLN A 7 5.80 -4.88 8.55
C GLN A 7 4.44 -5.33 8.01
N ASP A 8 4.31 -6.62 7.68
CA ASP A 8 3.12 -7.26 7.10
C ASP A 8 2.75 -6.78 5.68
N THR A 9 3.48 -5.87 5.07
CA THR A 9 3.34 -5.55 3.63
C THR A 9 4.12 -6.57 2.82
N THR A 10 3.45 -7.24 1.89
CA THR A 10 4.03 -8.25 1.01
C THR A 10 4.51 -7.66 -0.30
N GLY A 11 5.25 -8.44 -1.12
CA GLY A 11 5.63 -8.10 -2.48
C GLY A 11 7.06 -7.64 -2.68
N LEU A 12 7.28 -6.84 -3.71
CA LEU A 12 8.59 -6.52 -4.27
C LEU A 12 9.34 -5.44 -3.49
N MET A 13 10.61 -5.73 -3.23
CA MET A 13 11.58 -4.79 -2.69
C MET A 13 12.92 -4.97 -3.42
N VAL A 14 13.65 -3.88 -3.70
CA VAL A 14 15.00 -3.94 -4.26
C VAL A 14 16.07 -3.71 -3.20
N ALA A 15 17.11 -4.55 -3.22
CA ALA A 15 18.31 -4.38 -2.40
C ALA A 15 19.55 -4.30 -3.29
N ALA A 16 20.46 -3.37 -3.00
CA ALA A 16 21.72 -3.25 -3.68
C ALA A 16 22.75 -4.24 -3.13
N LYS A 17 23.52 -4.86 -4.00
CA LYS A 17 24.62 -5.80 -3.66
C LYS A 17 26.01 -5.14 -3.67
N SER A 18 26.10 -3.87 -4.09
CA SER A 18 27.34 -3.09 -4.09
C SER A 18 27.05 -1.63 -3.73
N VAL A 19 28.10 -0.89 -3.34
CA VAL A 19 28.00 0.55 -3.03
C VAL A 19 27.58 1.34 -4.27
N ALA A 20 28.14 1.04 -5.44
CA ALA A 20 27.76 1.70 -6.69
C ALA A 20 26.26 1.51 -7.01
N ALA A 21 25.74 0.28 -6.87
CA ALA A 21 24.34 0.00 -7.06
C ALA A 21 23.46 0.72 -6.02
N GLN A 22 23.91 0.81 -4.77
CA GLN A 22 23.21 1.53 -3.73
C GLN A 22 23.09 3.02 -4.06
N LEU A 23 24.17 3.68 -4.43
CA LEU A 23 24.19 5.10 -4.80
C LEU A 23 23.29 5.38 -6.01
N GLY A 24 23.37 4.54 -7.05
CA GLY A 24 22.54 4.69 -8.24
C GLY A 24 21.04 4.50 -7.97
N LEU A 25 20.65 3.52 -7.15
CA LEU A 25 19.25 3.30 -6.78
C LEU A 25 18.72 4.40 -5.83
N VAL A 26 19.55 4.88 -4.89
CA VAL A 26 19.18 6.00 -4.01
C VAL A 26 18.94 7.27 -4.83
N GLY A 27 19.82 7.57 -5.82
CA GLY A 27 19.60 8.69 -6.74
C GLY A 27 18.27 8.58 -7.48
N GLN A 28 17.98 7.42 -8.08
CA GLN A 28 16.70 7.20 -8.78
C GLN A 28 15.47 7.35 -7.86
N LEU A 29 15.57 6.96 -6.58
CA LEU A 29 14.49 7.16 -5.61
C LEU A 29 14.30 8.66 -5.26
N GLN A 30 15.39 9.42 -5.17
CA GLN A 30 15.38 10.87 -4.96
C GLN A 30 14.78 11.60 -6.16
N ASP A 31 15.16 11.22 -7.37
CA ASP A 31 14.68 11.75 -8.66
C ASP A 31 13.27 11.26 -9.03
N ARG A 32 12.68 10.35 -8.21
CA ARG A 32 11.35 9.76 -8.40
C ARG A 32 11.20 8.99 -9.72
N THR A 33 12.28 8.45 -10.25
CA THR A 33 12.29 7.65 -11.48
C THR A 33 12.01 6.17 -11.23
N VAL A 34 12.05 5.70 -9.98
CA VAL A 34 11.62 4.36 -9.57
C VAL A 34 10.10 4.29 -9.52
N SER A 35 9.49 3.47 -10.38
CA SER A 35 8.05 3.21 -10.35
C SER A 35 7.72 2.13 -9.33
N ARG A 36 6.78 2.43 -8.43
CA ARG A 36 6.30 1.52 -7.38
C ARG A 36 4.79 1.52 -7.38
N GLN A 37 4.19 0.35 -7.64
CA GLN A 37 2.74 0.19 -7.64
C GLN A 37 2.34 -0.89 -6.64
N TYR A 38 1.29 -0.61 -5.90
CA TYR A 38 0.77 -1.47 -4.84
C TYR A 38 -0.69 -1.80 -5.11
N LEU A 39 -1.11 -2.97 -4.68
CA LEU A 39 -2.51 -3.30 -4.47
C LEU A 39 -2.87 -3.06 -3.02
N ALA A 40 -4.01 -2.43 -2.79
CA ALA A 40 -4.57 -2.21 -1.45
C ALA A 40 -6.06 -2.52 -1.45
N LEU A 41 -6.52 -3.39 -0.54
CA LEU A 41 -7.95 -3.55 -0.29
C LEU A 41 -8.34 -2.62 0.86
N VAL A 42 -9.31 -1.74 0.63
CA VAL A 42 -9.71 -0.70 1.59
C VAL A 42 -11.20 -0.80 1.92
N TRP A 43 -11.57 -0.36 3.11
CA TRP A 43 -12.96 -0.18 3.49
C TRP A 43 -13.60 0.99 2.76
N GLY A 44 -14.85 0.81 2.35
CA GLY A 44 -15.66 1.82 1.68
C GLY A 44 -15.42 1.93 0.17
N ARG A 45 -16.03 2.93 -0.44
CA ARG A 45 -15.92 3.22 -1.88
C ARG A 45 -14.92 4.35 -2.10
N VAL A 46 -13.99 4.15 -3.03
CA VAL A 46 -12.94 5.13 -3.34
C VAL A 46 -12.96 5.41 -4.84
N ALA A 47 -13.06 6.69 -5.20
CA ALA A 47 -12.90 7.15 -6.59
C ALA A 47 -11.42 7.37 -6.93
N ARG A 48 -11.10 7.42 -8.23
CA ARG A 48 -9.76 7.77 -8.71
C ARG A 48 -9.41 9.19 -8.26
N GLN A 49 -8.26 9.33 -7.60
CA GLN A 49 -7.77 10.62 -7.12
C GLN A 49 -6.26 10.62 -6.87
N THR A 50 -5.71 11.80 -6.64
CA THR A 50 -4.34 11.99 -6.18
C THR A 50 -4.36 12.55 -4.75
N LEU A 51 -3.73 11.82 -3.83
CA LEU A 51 -3.56 12.25 -2.45
C LEU A 51 -2.21 12.94 -2.33
N SER A 52 -2.22 14.25 -2.13
CA SER A 52 -1.01 15.08 -1.98
C SER A 52 -1.09 15.84 -0.67
N THR A 53 -0.27 15.45 0.30
CA THR A 53 -0.31 15.97 1.67
C THR A 53 1.10 16.20 2.21
N TYR A 54 1.19 16.73 3.42
CA TYR A 54 2.40 16.72 4.23
C TYR A 54 2.27 15.66 5.32
N MET A 55 3.31 14.88 5.55
CA MET A 55 3.30 13.77 6.50
C MET A 55 4.48 13.85 7.48
N GLY A 56 4.21 13.48 8.71
CA GLY A 56 5.19 13.40 9.77
C GLY A 56 4.72 12.52 10.91
N ARG A 57 5.47 12.50 12.02
CA ARG A 57 5.06 11.80 13.24
C ARG A 57 3.77 12.41 13.78
N ASP A 58 2.84 11.55 14.18
CA ASP A 58 1.60 12.01 14.82
C ASP A 58 1.92 12.75 16.13
N PRO A 59 1.43 13.97 16.34
CA PRO A 59 1.71 14.73 17.55
C PRO A 59 1.16 14.08 18.83
N ARG A 60 0.13 13.24 18.74
CA ARG A 60 -0.55 12.59 19.86
C ARG A 60 -0.05 11.16 20.11
N ASP A 61 0.48 10.52 19.05
CA ASP A 61 0.96 9.14 19.11
C ASP A 61 2.26 9.02 18.28
N ARG A 62 3.39 9.11 18.93
CA ARG A 62 4.71 9.10 18.27
C ARG A 62 5.06 7.77 17.57
N GLN A 63 4.31 6.71 17.80
CA GLN A 63 4.47 5.44 17.09
C GLN A 63 3.80 5.47 15.71
N ARG A 64 2.90 6.43 15.48
CA ARG A 64 2.15 6.60 14.24
C ARG A 64 2.71 7.74 13.38
N MET A 65 2.37 7.66 12.10
CA MET A 65 2.50 8.78 11.15
C MET A 65 1.11 9.37 10.93
N SER A 66 1.04 10.65 10.59
CA SER A 66 -0.21 11.33 10.26
C SER A 66 -0.01 12.37 9.15
N VAL A 67 -1.13 12.76 8.53
CA VAL A 67 -1.18 13.96 7.70
C VAL A 67 -1.06 15.18 8.62
N LEU A 68 -0.18 16.09 8.25
CA LEU A 68 0.10 17.31 8.96
C LEU A 68 -0.34 18.54 8.14
N PRO A 69 -0.56 19.69 8.76
CA PRO A 69 -0.77 20.95 8.07
C PRO A 69 0.33 21.25 7.05
N GLU A 70 0.01 22.04 6.04
CA GLU A 70 0.95 22.47 5.01
C GLU A 70 2.22 23.08 5.62
N GLY A 71 3.37 22.71 5.05
CA GLY A 71 4.68 23.14 5.53
C GLY A 71 5.19 22.39 6.77
N LYS A 72 4.37 21.53 7.41
CA LYS A 72 4.80 20.68 8.52
C LYS A 72 5.04 19.26 8.03
N GLY A 73 6.23 18.71 8.28
CA GLY A 73 6.60 17.36 7.82
C GLY A 73 7.16 17.32 6.39
N LYS A 74 7.00 16.22 5.69
CA LYS A 74 7.54 15.99 4.34
C LYS A 74 6.41 15.75 3.35
N LYS A 75 6.49 16.37 2.16
CA LYS A 75 5.51 16.16 1.09
C LYS A 75 5.42 14.68 0.71
N ALA A 76 4.18 14.21 0.56
CA ALA A 76 3.83 12.84 0.20
C ALA A 76 2.79 12.88 -0.91
N VAL A 77 2.98 12.07 -1.98
CA VAL A 77 2.06 11.99 -3.13
C VAL A 77 1.80 10.53 -3.47
N THR A 78 0.52 10.15 -3.49
CA THR A 78 0.03 8.83 -3.87
C THR A 78 -1.13 8.99 -4.86
N HIS A 79 -1.03 8.34 -6.02
CA HIS A 79 -2.14 8.23 -6.97
C HIS A 79 -2.92 6.96 -6.67
N VAL A 80 -4.23 7.06 -6.52
CA VAL A 80 -5.11 5.90 -6.29
C VAL A 80 -6.09 5.73 -7.45
N ARG A 81 -6.24 4.49 -7.89
CA ARG A 81 -7.14 4.09 -8.96
C ARG A 81 -7.93 2.84 -8.53
N PRO A 82 -9.26 2.88 -8.49
CA PRO A 82 -10.05 1.69 -8.21
C PRO A 82 -9.91 0.67 -9.35
N LEU A 83 -9.72 -0.60 -8.98
CA LEU A 83 -9.66 -1.74 -9.89
C LEU A 83 -10.93 -2.57 -9.83
N GLY A 84 -11.61 -2.60 -8.68
CA GLY A 84 -12.84 -3.34 -8.45
C GLY A 84 -13.44 -2.96 -7.11
N SER A 85 -14.72 -3.22 -6.96
CA SER A 85 -15.45 -2.98 -5.71
C SER A 85 -16.33 -4.17 -5.40
N GLY A 86 -16.48 -4.48 -4.12
CA GLY A 86 -17.27 -5.59 -3.64
C GLY A 86 -17.80 -5.33 -2.25
N ASP A 87 -18.19 -6.40 -1.57
CA ASP A 87 -18.67 -6.38 -0.21
C ASP A 87 -17.93 -7.44 0.61
N LEU A 88 -17.43 -7.07 1.75
CA LEU A 88 -16.76 -7.96 2.68
C LEU A 88 -17.52 -7.93 4.00
N PHE A 89 -18.22 -9.01 4.33
CA PHE A 89 -19.00 -9.15 5.56
C PHE A 89 -20.08 -8.09 5.77
N GLY A 90 -20.80 -7.72 4.71
CA GLY A 90 -21.83 -6.68 4.74
C GLY A 90 -21.29 -5.25 4.69
N MET A 91 -19.98 -5.08 4.45
CA MET A 91 -19.32 -3.78 4.37
C MET A 91 -18.73 -3.56 2.99
N PRO A 92 -18.95 -2.39 2.36
CA PRO A 92 -18.37 -2.10 1.06
C PRO A 92 -16.84 -2.03 1.15
N VAL A 93 -16.17 -2.61 0.15
CA VAL A 93 -14.71 -2.55 0.00
C VAL A 93 -14.34 -2.19 -1.44
N THR A 94 -13.14 -1.64 -1.61
CA THR A 94 -12.58 -1.32 -2.92
C THR A 94 -11.15 -1.84 -3.02
N LEU A 95 -10.85 -2.57 -4.10
CA LEU A 95 -9.48 -2.88 -4.49
C LEU A 95 -8.90 -1.69 -5.24
N LEU A 96 -7.78 -1.18 -4.78
CA LEU A 96 -7.06 -0.04 -5.34
C LEU A 96 -5.72 -0.43 -5.91
N GLU A 97 -5.34 0.17 -7.03
CA GLU A 97 -3.95 0.37 -7.41
C GLU A 97 -3.46 1.68 -6.82
N CYS A 98 -2.35 1.64 -6.10
CA CYS A 98 -1.69 2.80 -5.51
C CYS A 98 -0.32 3.00 -6.15
N LYS A 99 -0.10 4.10 -6.88
CA LYS A 99 1.21 4.46 -7.46
C LYS A 99 1.86 5.55 -6.62
N LEU A 100 3.11 5.34 -6.22
CA LEU A 100 3.86 6.26 -5.37
C LEU A 100 4.78 7.17 -6.19
N GLU A 101 4.71 8.50 -5.95
CA GLU A 101 5.79 9.42 -6.32
C GLU A 101 6.83 9.55 -5.20
N THR A 102 6.38 9.53 -3.96
CA THR A 102 7.22 9.63 -2.76
C THR A 102 7.14 8.32 -1.95
N GLY A 103 8.05 8.11 -1.01
CA GLY A 103 8.06 6.91 -0.15
C GLY A 103 8.24 7.27 1.31
N ARG A 104 7.23 7.88 1.95
CA ARG A 104 7.25 8.18 3.37
C ARG A 104 6.83 6.96 4.18
N THR A 105 7.27 6.88 5.43
CA THR A 105 6.86 5.80 6.35
C THR A 105 5.34 5.71 6.40
N HIS A 106 4.78 4.51 6.19
CA HIS A 106 3.34 4.20 6.18
C HIS A 106 2.50 5.04 5.21
N GLN A 107 3.11 5.58 4.13
CA GLN A 107 2.47 6.60 3.29
C GLN A 107 1.10 6.20 2.76
N ILE A 108 0.96 5.03 2.11
CA ILE A 108 -0.32 4.57 1.57
C ILE A 108 -1.35 4.41 2.68
N ARG A 109 -0.96 3.81 3.79
CA ARG A 109 -1.82 3.54 4.95
C ARG A 109 -2.39 4.84 5.54
N VAL A 110 -1.53 5.84 5.77
CA VAL A 110 -1.92 7.16 6.30
C VAL A 110 -2.79 7.94 5.31
N HIS A 111 -2.45 7.93 4.01
CA HIS A 111 -3.25 8.59 2.99
C HIS A 111 -4.66 8.01 2.91
N LEU A 112 -4.79 6.68 2.90
CA LEU A 112 -6.10 6.03 2.82
C LEU A 112 -6.91 6.22 4.10
N GLU A 113 -6.27 6.21 5.27
CA GLU A 113 -6.94 6.55 6.54
C GLU A 113 -7.43 8.01 6.55
N SER A 114 -6.64 8.95 6.02
CA SER A 114 -6.99 10.38 6.01
C SER A 114 -8.26 10.70 5.20
N ILE A 115 -8.58 9.86 4.20
CA ILE A 115 -9.82 9.94 3.42
C ILE A 115 -10.94 9.02 3.95
N LYS A 116 -10.78 8.47 5.16
CA LYS A 116 -11.75 7.57 5.82
C LYS A 116 -11.94 6.21 5.14
N ASN A 117 -10.97 5.79 4.33
CA ASN A 117 -10.96 4.49 3.67
C ASN A 117 -9.70 3.69 4.07
N PRO A 118 -9.53 3.31 5.35
CA PRO A 118 -8.35 2.61 5.81
C PRO A 118 -8.24 1.23 5.16
N ILE A 119 -7.01 0.69 5.11
CA ILE A 119 -6.74 -0.63 4.55
C ILE A 119 -7.34 -1.72 5.44
N VAL A 120 -7.94 -2.73 4.83
CA VAL A 120 -8.46 -3.92 5.52
C VAL A 120 -7.31 -4.62 6.27
N GLY A 121 -7.54 -4.98 7.53
CA GLY A 121 -6.55 -5.64 8.39
C GLY A 121 -5.47 -4.72 8.97
N ASP A 122 -5.46 -3.42 8.68
CA ASP A 122 -4.48 -2.49 9.25
C ASP A 122 -4.77 -2.19 10.72
N ARG A 123 -4.00 -2.82 11.62
CA ARG A 123 -4.18 -2.68 13.08
C ARG A 123 -3.82 -1.28 13.60
N THR A 124 -3.00 -0.53 12.87
CA THR A 124 -2.54 0.78 13.30
C THR A 124 -3.49 1.90 12.86
N TYR A 125 -4.01 1.83 11.63
CA TYR A 125 -4.75 2.93 11.00
C TYR A 125 -6.23 2.62 10.77
N SER A 126 -6.68 1.37 10.87
CA SER A 126 -8.08 0.98 10.69
C SER A 126 -8.92 1.12 11.97
N ARG A 127 -9.00 2.34 12.52
CA ARG A 127 -9.82 2.60 13.73
C ARG A 127 -11.33 2.55 13.47
N TYR A 128 -11.76 2.59 12.22
CA TYR A 128 -13.17 2.68 11.82
C TYR A 128 -13.66 1.47 11.04
N GLY A 129 -12.83 0.47 10.82
CA GLY A 129 -13.25 -0.80 10.25
C GLY A 129 -13.79 -1.74 11.33
N PRO A 130 -14.57 -2.73 10.97
CA PRO A 130 -14.98 -3.77 11.89
C PRO A 130 -13.74 -4.55 12.37
N HIS A 131 -13.23 -4.18 13.54
CA HIS A 131 -12.02 -4.78 14.12
C HIS A 131 -12.18 -6.25 14.50
N SER A 132 -13.39 -6.79 14.41
CA SER A 132 -13.70 -8.16 14.81
C SER A 132 -15.03 -8.63 14.23
N SER A 133 -15.40 -8.21 13.03
CA SER A 133 -16.61 -8.78 12.43
C SER A 133 -16.36 -10.27 12.18
N ARG A 134 -16.87 -11.07 13.11
CA ARG A 134 -17.08 -12.48 12.86
C ARG A 134 -17.95 -12.56 11.61
N LEU A 135 -17.47 -13.28 10.61
CA LEU A 135 -18.30 -13.61 9.46
C LEU A 135 -19.62 -14.20 9.96
N SER A 136 -20.74 -13.61 9.56
CA SER A 136 -22.02 -14.25 9.75
C SER A 136 -22.03 -15.55 8.95
N GLY A 137 -21.92 -16.67 9.62
CA GLY A 137 -21.94 -18.01 9.02
C GLY A 137 -20.61 -18.78 8.97
N GLY A 138 -19.52 -18.28 9.59
CA GLY A 138 -18.25 -18.99 9.64
C GLY A 138 -17.31 -18.49 10.74
N SER A 139 -16.27 -19.28 11.03
CA SER A 139 -15.25 -18.98 12.03
C SER A 139 -14.09 -18.10 11.53
N LYS A 140 -14.14 -17.61 10.29
CA LYS A 140 -13.06 -16.80 9.70
C LYS A 140 -13.22 -15.33 10.07
N THR A 141 -12.18 -14.75 10.63
CA THR A 141 -12.04 -13.32 10.87
C THR A 141 -10.98 -12.73 9.97
N ILE A 142 -10.95 -11.40 9.81
CA ILE A 142 -9.87 -10.73 9.04
C ILE A 142 -8.51 -11.06 9.63
N GLU A 143 -8.39 -11.10 10.96
CA GLU A 143 -7.15 -11.47 11.65
C GLU A 143 -6.70 -12.91 11.38
N SER A 144 -7.65 -13.82 11.13
CA SER A 144 -7.31 -15.21 10.75
C SER A 144 -6.89 -15.36 9.30
N LEU A 145 -7.31 -14.44 8.43
CA LEU A 145 -6.98 -14.43 7.01
C LEU A 145 -5.68 -13.66 6.72
N LEU A 146 -5.45 -12.56 7.43
CA LEU A 146 -4.31 -11.67 7.18
C LEU A 146 -3.47 -11.44 8.44
N PRO A 147 -2.13 -11.51 8.34
CA PRO A 147 -1.24 -11.15 9.44
C PRO A 147 -1.29 -9.64 9.76
N GLY A 148 -1.69 -8.81 8.81
CA GLY A 148 -1.78 -7.35 8.92
C GLY A 148 -2.55 -6.73 7.76
N GLN A 149 -2.11 -5.55 7.31
CA GLN A 149 -2.79 -4.78 6.27
C GLN A 149 -2.83 -5.51 4.92
N ALA A 150 -3.98 -5.49 4.23
CA ALA A 150 -4.15 -5.96 2.86
C ALA A 150 -3.44 -5.01 1.87
N LEU A 151 -2.11 -5.01 1.90
CA LEU A 151 -1.23 -4.16 1.09
C LEU A 151 -0.11 -5.00 0.47
N HIS A 152 0.03 -4.92 -0.86
CA HIS A 152 0.97 -5.72 -1.62
C HIS A 152 1.73 -4.87 -2.65
N ALA A 153 3.06 -4.85 -2.59
CA ALA A 153 3.93 -4.19 -3.56
C ALA A 153 4.00 -5.03 -4.85
N GLN A 154 3.06 -4.77 -5.78
CA GLN A 154 2.84 -5.61 -6.96
C GLN A 154 3.87 -5.37 -8.05
N LYS A 155 4.11 -4.10 -8.43
CA LYS A 155 5.00 -3.78 -9.56
C LYS A 155 6.12 -2.85 -9.11
N LEU A 156 7.33 -3.17 -9.56
CA LEU A 156 8.53 -2.38 -9.31
C LEU A 156 9.29 -2.23 -10.63
N SER A 157 9.64 -0.99 -10.99
CA SER A 157 10.48 -0.73 -12.17
C SER A 157 11.50 0.36 -11.89
N PHE A 158 12.74 0.12 -12.34
CA PHE A 158 13.88 1.04 -12.20
C PHE A 158 14.90 0.79 -13.29
N ARG A 159 15.85 1.71 -13.49
CA ARG A 159 16.99 1.49 -14.36
C ARG A 159 18.10 0.78 -13.59
N HIS A 160 18.65 -0.29 -14.18
CA HIS A 160 19.78 -0.99 -13.57
C HIS A 160 20.97 -0.03 -13.41
N PRO A 161 21.54 0.12 -12.19
CA PRO A 161 22.51 1.17 -11.89
C PRO A 161 23.81 1.13 -12.72
N VAL A 162 24.15 -0.04 -13.27
CA VAL A 162 25.38 -0.24 -14.07
C VAL A 162 25.06 -0.31 -15.56
N SER A 163 24.13 -1.20 -15.99
CA SER A 163 23.82 -1.38 -17.42
C SER A 163 22.86 -0.33 -17.98
N SER A 164 22.22 0.49 -17.13
CA SER A 164 21.18 1.46 -17.50
C SER A 164 19.94 0.85 -18.16
N GLU A 165 19.83 -0.46 -18.20
CA GLU A 165 18.67 -1.20 -18.70
C GLU A 165 17.47 -1.00 -17.78
N THR A 166 16.27 -0.85 -18.35
CA THR A 166 15.04 -0.76 -17.56
C THR A 166 14.57 -2.14 -17.13
N LEU A 167 14.63 -2.40 -15.85
CA LEU A 167 14.11 -3.61 -15.24
C LEU A 167 12.67 -3.40 -14.75
N ARG A 168 11.82 -4.40 -15.01
CA ARG A 168 10.41 -4.44 -14.58
C ARG A 168 10.13 -5.75 -13.90
N PHE A 169 9.53 -5.68 -12.72
CA PHE A 169 9.17 -6.84 -11.92
C PHE A 169 7.68 -6.76 -11.58
N ASN A 170 7.04 -7.90 -11.57
CA ASN A 170 5.65 -8.08 -11.12
C ASN A 170 5.62 -9.27 -10.16
N ALA A 171 4.89 -9.14 -9.06
CA ALA A 171 4.65 -10.21 -8.10
C ALA A 171 3.14 -10.37 -7.92
N GLU A 172 2.70 -11.62 -7.95
CA GLU A 172 1.30 -11.95 -7.65
C GLU A 172 1.05 -11.79 -6.14
N PRO A 173 -0.14 -11.31 -5.74
CA PRO A 173 -0.51 -11.27 -4.34
C PRO A 173 -0.51 -12.66 -3.71
N PRO A 174 -0.19 -12.77 -2.42
CA PRO A 174 -0.21 -14.07 -1.73
C PRO A 174 -1.62 -14.65 -1.64
N ALA A 175 -1.70 -15.97 -1.47
CA ALA A 175 -2.95 -16.72 -1.51
C ALA A 175 -4.04 -16.17 -0.56
N ASN A 176 -3.65 -15.75 0.64
CA ASN A 176 -4.56 -15.15 1.61
C ASN A 176 -5.14 -13.80 1.17
N PHE A 177 -4.37 -13.00 0.42
CA PHE A 177 -4.87 -11.75 -0.19
C PHE A 177 -5.89 -12.08 -1.29
N ILE A 178 -5.59 -13.08 -2.13
CA ILE A 178 -6.50 -13.55 -3.19
C ILE A 178 -7.79 -14.13 -2.60
N GLU A 179 -7.69 -14.94 -1.53
CA GLU A 179 -8.84 -15.45 -0.80
C GLU A 179 -9.73 -14.32 -0.28
N LEU A 180 -9.12 -13.28 0.30
CA LEU A 180 -9.85 -12.12 0.79
C LEU A 180 -10.60 -11.37 -0.33
N LEU A 181 -9.98 -11.22 -1.51
CA LEU A 181 -10.65 -10.65 -2.69
C LEU A 181 -11.83 -11.52 -3.15
N GLY A 182 -11.65 -12.84 -3.18
CA GLY A 182 -12.72 -13.78 -3.51
C GLY A 182 -13.92 -13.67 -2.57
N LEU A 183 -13.68 -13.56 -1.26
CA LEU A 183 -14.72 -13.31 -0.26
C LEU A 183 -15.46 -11.98 -0.47
N ALA A 184 -14.76 -10.99 -1.00
CA ALA A 184 -15.34 -9.68 -1.34
C ALA A 184 -16.02 -9.65 -2.71
N GLY A 185 -16.01 -10.74 -3.47
CA GLY A 185 -16.55 -10.79 -4.84
C GLY A 185 -15.73 -9.96 -5.84
N ILE A 186 -14.43 -9.76 -5.59
CA ILE A 186 -13.53 -8.97 -6.44
C ILE A 186 -12.55 -9.90 -7.15
N SER A 187 -12.46 -9.79 -8.48
CA SER A 187 -11.44 -10.45 -9.28
C SER A 187 -10.26 -9.51 -9.53
N LEU A 188 -9.04 -10.05 -9.52
CA LEU A 188 -7.87 -9.30 -10.00
C LEU A 188 -8.03 -9.04 -11.52
N PRO A 189 -7.76 -7.82 -12.00
CA PRO A 189 -7.70 -7.59 -13.43
C PRO A 189 -6.59 -8.47 -14.03
N SER A 190 -6.89 -9.09 -15.18
CA SER A 190 -5.91 -9.87 -15.94
C SER A 190 -4.67 -9.02 -16.19
N SER A 191 -3.49 -9.58 -15.94
CA SER A 191 -2.21 -8.91 -16.25
C SER A 191 -2.11 -8.70 -17.77
N GLN A 192 -2.23 -7.45 -18.22
CA GLN A 192 -1.86 -7.04 -19.57
C GLN A 192 -0.38 -6.69 -19.63
#